data_f50d25390a244bbdb0720b339973c99d
#
_entry.id   f50d25390a244bbdb0720b339973c99d
#
_cell.length_a   1.000
_cell.length_b   1.000
_cell.length_c   1.000
_cell.angle_alpha   90.00
_cell.angle_beta   90.00
_cell.angle_gamma   90.00
#
_symmetry.space_group_name_H-M   'P 1'
#
loop_
_entity.id
_entity.type
_entity.pdbx_description
1 polymer ?
#
loop_
_entity_poly.entity_id
_entity_poly.type
_entity_poly.pdbx_seq_one_letter_code
_entity_poly.pdbx_strand_id
1 'polypeptide(L)'
;MLARGDTAWARKEEPGALDDAIRYWEEAAQQPPVPVDALIAAARARRLRFERAGTASDALHETSRDAGACADDARKAFTALEPEAAAMLAAGRPLPEALAHSGSRSAEPLYLEAACTAAWARAQGYTPLIERREELKQKLARVAELAPDLDEAGAERELGKLYAALPAYAGGDLRAARAHFEAALARVPSSARTRIVFARTVGVKAQDRALFEAQLQAASSAADESLASEAKELLAREDELFGPAEAAQPIPGGPVR
;
A
#
# COMPACT_ATOMS: atom_id res chain seq x y z
N MET A 1 22.83 -17.55 3.46
CA MET A 1 22.35 -16.16 3.53
C MET A 1 20.84 -16.08 3.76
N LEU A 2 19.99 -16.82 3.03
CA LEU A 2 18.52 -16.84 3.24
C LEU A 2 18.15 -17.01 4.73
N ALA A 3 18.56 -18.09 5.39
CA ALA A 3 18.24 -18.34 6.78
C ALA A 3 18.71 -17.24 7.77
N ARG A 4 19.75 -16.48 7.43
CA ARG A 4 20.16 -15.33 8.24
C ARG A 4 19.17 -14.17 8.08
N GLY A 5 18.71 -13.92 6.85
CA GLY A 5 17.65 -12.97 6.58
C GLY A 5 16.37 -13.29 7.33
N ASP A 6 15.94 -14.58 7.29
CA ASP A 6 14.75 -15.05 7.99
C ASP A 6 14.88 -14.90 9.52
N THR A 7 16.08 -15.16 10.07
CA THR A 7 16.35 -14.95 11.49
C THR A 7 16.30 -13.48 11.89
N ALA A 8 16.85 -12.59 11.07
CA ALA A 8 16.80 -11.15 11.30
C ALA A 8 15.34 -10.61 11.16
N TRP A 9 14.61 -11.09 10.15
CA TRP A 9 13.20 -10.74 9.95
C TRP A 9 12.30 -11.15 11.13
N ALA A 10 12.57 -12.30 11.75
CA ALA A 10 11.82 -12.74 12.93
C ALA A 10 11.94 -11.73 14.10
N ARG A 11 13.01 -10.93 14.09
CA ARG A 11 13.29 -9.88 15.09
C ARG A 11 13.14 -8.47 14.53
N LYS A 12 12.36 -8.27 13.47
CA LYS A 12 12.23 -7.01 12.74
C LYS A 12 11.73 -5.81 13.57
N GLU A 13 11.24 -6.07 14.78
CA GLU A 13 10.87 -5.02 15.74
C GLU A 13 12.08 -4.53 16.57
N GLU A 14 13.20 -5.26 16.56
CA GLU A 14 14.43 -4.85 17.22
C GLU A 14 15.20 -3.85 16.35
N PRO A 15 15.88 -2.87 16.96
CA PRO A 15 16.69 -1.89 16.21
C PRO A 15 17.73 -2.57 15.30
N GLY A 16 17.76 -2.18 14.03
CA GLY A 16 18.73 -2.68 13.03
C GLY A 16 18.39 -4.05 12.43
N ALA A 17 17.51 -4.84 13.03
CA ALA A 17 17.20 -6.19 12.55
C ALA A 17 16.55 -6.18 11.15
N LEU A 18 15.75 -5.17 10.84
CA LEU A 18 15.14 -5.01 9.52
C LEU A 18 16.19 -4.72 8.44
N ASP A 19 17.19 -3.89 8.75
CA ASP A 19 18.29 -3.58 7.85
C ASP A 19 19.19 -4.80 7.63
N ASP A 20 19.46 -5.56 8.67
CA ASP A 20 20.17 -6.83 8.58
C ASP A 20 19.44 -7.84 7.71
N ALA A 21 18.12 -7.98 7.85
CA ALA A 21 17.30 -8.86 7.02
C ALA A 21 17.42 -8.49 5.53
N ILE A 22 17.25 -7.20 5.20
CA ILE A 22 17.39 -6.69 3.83
C ILE A 22 18.77 -7.03 3.29
N ARG A 23 19.84 -6.70 4.03
CA ARG A 23 21.23 -6.95 3.61
C ARG A 23 21.49 -8.43 3.34
N TYR A 24 21.06 -9.33 4.22
CA TYR A 24 21.27 -10.77 4.01
C TYR A 24 20.51 -11.33 2.81
N TRP A 25 19.30 -10.84 2.52
CA TRP A 25 18.55 -11.26 1.35
C TRP A 25 19.10 -10.64 0.05
N GLU A 26 19.62 -9.41 0.10
CA GLU A 26 20.36 -8.82 -1.03
C GLU A 26 21.61 -9.65 -1.37
N GLU A 27 22.40 -10.01 -0.36
CA GLU A 27 23.58 -10.88 -0.54
C GLU A 27 23.18 -12.25 -1.11
N ALA A 28 22.05 -12.82 -0.65
CA ALA A 28 21.53 -14.07 -1.19
C ALA A 28 21.09 -13.92 -2.66
N ALA A 29 20.45 -12.82 -3.00
CA ALA A 29 19.97 -12.54 -4.37
C ALA A 29 21.10 -12.33 -5.39
N GLN A 30 22.33 -12.09 -4.93
CA GLN A 30 23.51 -12.00 -5.80
C GLN A 30 24.13 -13.36 -6.13
N GLN A 31 23.70 -14.43 -5.48
CA GLN A 31 24.26 -15.77 -5.71
C GLN A 31 23.48 -16.51 -6.81
N PRO A 32 24.14 -17.00 -7.86
CA PRO A 32 23.46 -17.82 -8.87
C PRO A 32 23.28 -19.28 -8.37
N PRO A 33 22.15 -19.92 -8.68
CA PRO A 33 20.93 -19.32 -9.27
C PRO A 33 20.27 -18.36 -8.28
N VAL A 34 19.78 -17.23 -8.79
CA VAL A 34 19.13 -16.20 -7.94
C VAL A 34 17.91 -16.79 -7.25
N PRO A 35 17.90 -16.86 -5.91
CA PRO A 35 16.75 -17.39 -5.20
C PRO A 35 15.61 -16.37 -5.23
N VAL A 36 14.52 -16.73 -5.91
CA VAL A 36 13.32 -15.87 -6.04
C VAL A 36 12.79 -15.45 -4.67
N ASP A 37 12.80 -16.36 -3.70
CA ASP A 37 12.33 -16.08 -2.34
C ASP A 37 13.16 -14.98 -1.65
N ALA A 38 14.45 -14.86 -1.96
CA ALA A 38 15.28 -13.77 -1.43
C ALA A 38 14.86 -12.41 -1.99
N LEU A 39 14.54 -12.34 -3.29
CA LEU A 39 14.05 -11.13 -3.94
C LEU A 39 12.71 -10.68 -3.35
N ILE A 40 11.77 -11.61 -3.18
CA ILE A 40 10.45 -11.33 -2.59
C ILE A 40 10.61 -10.87 -1.14
N ALA A 41 11.44 -11.55 -0.36
CA ALA A 41 11.68 -11.22 1.04
C ALA A 41 12.34 -9.84 1.20
N ALA A 42 13.34 -9.51 0.38
CA ALA A 42 14.00 -8.20 0.36
C ALA A 42 13.00 -7.09 -0.02
N ALA A 43 12.18 -7.31 -1.05
CA ALA A 43 11.14 -6.38 -1.46
C ALA A 43 10.11 -6.13 -0.34
N ARG A 44 9.63 -7.19 0.33
CA ARG A 44 8.72 -7.10 1.48
C ARG A 44 9.32 -6.30 2.64
N ALA A 45 10.58 -6.55 2.95
CA ALA A 45 11.27 -5.87 4.05
C ALA A 45 11.51 -4.37 3.75
N ARG A 46 11.90 -4.03 2.52
CA ARG A 46 12.02 -2.62 2.10
C ARG A 46 10.67 -1.90 2.15
N ARG A 47 9.60 -2.58 1.71
CA ARG A 47 8.26 -2.03 1.82
C ARG A 47 7.91 -1.72 3.27
N LEU A 48 8.13 -2.64 4.19
CA LEU A 48 7.90 -2.40 5.62
C LEU A 48 8.75 -1.24 6.14
N ARG A 49 10.01 -1.13 5.72
CA ARG A 49 10.91 -0.06 6.17
C ARG A 49 10.40 1.31 5.74
N PHE A 50 10.06 1.52 4.47
CA PHE A 50 9.55 2.81 4.04
C PHE A 50 8.14 3.12 4.55
N GLU A 51 7.31 2.12 4.80
CA GLU A 51 6.00 2.34 5.45
C GLU A 51 6.17 2.84 6.90
N ARG A 52 7.20 2.37 7.62
CA ARG A 52 7.54 2.83 8.98
C ARG A 52 8.22 4.20 9.01
N ALA A 53 8.96 4.57 7.98
CA ALA A 53 9.67 5.85 7.93
C ALA A 53 8.72 7.07 7.93
N GLY A 54 7.46 6.89 7.59
CA GLY A 54 6.46 7.94 7.59
C GLY A 54 6.61 8.95 6.44
N THR A 55 6.09 10.17 6.65
CA THR A 55 6.00 11.21 5.61
C THR A 55 6.89 12.43 5.88
N ALA A 56 7.82 12.36 6.82
CA ALA A 56 8.76 13.45 7.08
C ALA A 56 9.64 13.74 5.86
N SER A 57 10.06 14.99 5.70
CA SER A 57 10.84 15.44 4.51
C SER A 57 12.10 14.61 4.28
N ASP A 58 12.84 14.30 5.35
CA ASP A 58 14.06 13.49 5.25
C ASP A 58 13.76 12.03 4.91
N ALA A 59 12.59 11.52 5.33
CA ALA A 59 12.11 10.19 5.01
C ALA A 59 11.73 10.03 3.52
N LEU A 60 11.41 11.12 2.79
CA LEU A 60 11.01 11.02 1.38
C LEU A 60 12.11 10.48 0.47
N HIS A 61 13.36 10.86 0.69
CA HIS A 61 14.49 10.34 -0.09
C HIS A 61 14.74 8.86 0.20
N GLU A 62 14.67 8.46 1.46
CA GLU A 62 14.81 7.05 1.86
C GLU A 62 13.63 6.22 1.35
N THR A 63 12.41 6.73 1.49
CA THR A 63 11.19 6.11 0.94
C THR A 63 11.31 5.91 -0.56
N SER A 64 11.76 6.92 -1.30
CA SER A 64 11.94 6.83 -2.75
C SER A 64 12.96 5.76 -3.13
N ARG A 65 14.11 5.72 -2.45
CA ARG A 65 15.16 4.72 -2.70
C ARG A 65 14.66 3.30 -2.41
N ASP A 66 14.06 3.10 -1.25
CA ASP A 66 13.57 1.79 -0.84
C ASP A 66 12.40 1.31 -1.68
N ALA A 67 11.49 2.20 -2.04
CA ALA A 67 10.38 1.87 -2.91
C ALA A 67 10.85 1.51 -4.33
N GLY A 68 11.85 2.22 -4.86
CA GLY A 68 12.47 1.87 -6.15
C GLY A 68 13.14 0.50 -6.10
N ALA A 69 13.98 0.24 -5.11
CA ALA A 69 14.66 -1.05 -4.95
C ALA A 69 13.66 -2.20 -4.69
N CYS A 70 12.59 -1.96 -3.91
CA CYS A 70 11.50 -2.92 -3.72
C CYS A 70 10.84 -3.28 -5.06
N ALA A 71 10.49 -2.30 -5.88
CA ALA A 71 9.87 -2.53 -7.17
C ALA A 71 10.78 -3.31 -8.12
N ASP A 72 12.09 -3.03 -8.11
CA ASP A 72 13.07 -3.72 -8.95
C ASP A 72 13.26 -5.18 -8.53
N ASP A 73 13.35 -5.48 -7.23
CA ASP A 73 13.48 -6.86 -6.75
C ASP A 73 12.20 -7.65 -7.02
N ALA A 74 11.04 -7.04 -6.79
CA ALA A 74 9.76 -7.67 -7.08
C ALA A 74 9.59 -7.97 -8.59
N ARG A 75 10.03 -7.05 -9.46
CA ARG A 75 10.03 -7.26 -10.92
C ARG A 75 10.96 -8.39 -11.33
N LYS A 76 12.16 -8.48 -10.76
CA LYS A 76 13.08 -9.59 -11.00
C LYS A 76 12.47 -10.92 -10.57
N ALA A 77 11.80 -10.94 -9.40
CA ALA A 77 11.12 -12.14 -8.91
C ALA A 77 9.97 -12.55 -9.85
N PHE A 78 9.13 -11.60 -10.29
CA PHE A 78 8.08 -11.84 -11.28
C PHE A 78 8.64 -12.41 -12.57
N THR A 79 9.69 -11.79 -13.13
CA THR A 79 10.33 -12.24 -14.37
C THR A 79 10.88 -13.67 -14.26
N ALA A 80 11.43 -14.04 -13.11
CA ALA A 80 11.94 -15.38 -12.87
C ALA A 80 10.82 -16.44 -12.74
N LEU A 81 9.67 -16.06 -12.17
CA LEU A 81 8.51 -16.94 -12.01
C LEU A 81 7.68 -17.08 -13.28
N GLU A 82 7.61 -16.02 -14.10
CA GLU A 82 6.76 -15.91 -15.29
C GLU A 82 7.59 -15.50 -16.51
N PRO A 83 8.54 -16.36 -16.96
CA PRO A 83 9.45 -16.02 -18.05
C PRO A 83 8.71 -15.77 -19.37
N GLU A 84 7.58 -16.46 -19.61
CA GLU A 84 6.76 -16.26 -20.79
C GLU A 84 6.07 -14.89 -20.79
N ALA A 85 5.44 -14.50 -19.68
CA ALA A 85 4.85 -13.17 -19.51
C ALA A 85 5.93 -12.07 -19.65
N ALA A 86 7.11 -12.28 -19.06
CA ALA A 86 8.24 -11.36 -19.17
C ALA A 86 8.71 -11.22 -20.64
N ALA A 87 8.79 -12.31 -21.40
CA ALA A 87 9.14 -12.27 -22.81
C ALA A 87 8.08 -11.54 -23.66
N MET A 88 6.80 -11.74 -23.36
CA MET A 88 5.70 -11.01 -24.00
C MET A 88 5.81 -9.49 -23.75
N LEU A 89 6.07 -9.08 -22.52
CA LEU A 89 6.27 -7.66 -22.16
C LEU A 89 7.49 -7.06 -22.86
N ALA A 90 8.61 -7.81 -22.92
CA ALA A 90 9.81 -7.38 -23.63
C ALA A 90 9.58 -7.25 -25.15
N ALA A 91 8.65 -8.04 -25.72
CA ALA A 91 8.20 -7.93 -27.09
C ALA A 91 7.16 -6.84 -27.34
N GLY A 92 6.83 -6.02 -26.33
CA GLY A 92 5.88 -4.91 -26.43
C GLY A 92 4.41 -5.35 -26.47
N ARG A 93 4.10 -6.58 -26.03
CA ARG A 93 2.70 -7.04 -25.92
C ARG A 93 1.96 -6.27 -24.82
N PRO A 94 0.64 -6.07 -24.95
CA PRO A 94 -0.15 -5.42 -23.94
C PRO A 94 -0.05 -6.10 -22.56
N LEU A 95 0.09 -5.32 -21.50
CA LEU A 95 0.21 -5.82 -20.13
C LEU A 95 -0.90 -6.80 -19.73
N PRO A 96 -2.19 -6.56 -20.01
CA PRO A 96 -3.26 -7.51 -19.66
C PRO A 96 -3.09 -8.88 -20.33
N GLU A 97 -2.60 -8.90 -21.58
CA GLU A 97 -2.34 -10.14 -22.32
C GLU A 97 -1.21 -10.94 -21.67
N ALA A 98 -0.10 -10.27 -21.35
CA ALA A 98 1.02 -10.92 -20.67
C ALA A 98 0.62 -11.44 -19.29
N LEU A 99 -0.12 -10.64 -18.51
CA LEU A 99 -0.57 -11.02 -17.16
C LEU A 99 -1.64 -12.11 -17.16
N ALA A 100 -2.39 -12.31 -18.25
CA ALA A 100 -3.41 -13.36 -18.32
C ALA A 100 -2.82 -14.77 -18.09
N HIS A 101 -1.56 -14.98 -18.41
CA HIS A 101 -0.84 -16.24 -18.23
C HIS A 101 -0.18 -16.39 -16.86
N SER A 102 -0.19 -15.34 -16.02
CA SER A 102 0.44 -15.38 -14.70
C SER A 102 -0.35 -16.24 -13.72
N GLY A 103 0.37 -17.05 -12.92
CA GLY A 103 -0.21 -17.91 -11.90
C GLY A 103 -0.23 -17.28 -10.50
N SER A 104 -0.84 -18.00 -9.54
CA SER A 104 -0.96 -17.51 -8.16
C SER A 104 0.39 -17.31 -7.45
N ARG A 105 1.43 -18.05 -7.86
CA ARG A 105 2.79 -17.91 -7.30
C ARG A 105 3.43 -16.55 -7.59
N SER A 106 3.03 -15.89 -8.65
CA SER A 106 3.51 -14.57 -9.04
C SER A 106 2.67 -13.42 -8.49
N ALA A 107 1.58 -13.72 -7.79
CA ALA A 107 0.70 -12.69 -7.23
C ALA A 107 1.43 -11.75 -6.25
N GLU A 108 2.26 -12.31 -5.34
CA GLU A 108 2.98 -11.49 -4.36
C GLU A 108 4.04 -10.59 -5.00
N PRO A 109 4.96 -11.06 -5.86
CA PRO A 109 5.88 -10.16 -6.53
C PRO A 109 5.18 -9.13 -7.42
N LEU A 110 4.09 -9.48 -8.10
CA LEU A 110 3.30 -8.53 -8.89
C LEU A 110 2.67 -7.45 -7.99
N TYR A 111 2.15 -7.85 -6.83
CA TYR A 111 1.64 -6.93 -5.83
C TYR A 111 2.70 -5.97 -5.29
N LEU A 112 3.86 -6.51 -4.87
CA LEU A 112 4.95 -5.72 -4.33
C LEU A 112 5.49 -4.74 -5.38
N GLU A 113 5.65 -5.18 -6.63
CA GLU A 113 6.06 -4.31 -7.73
C GLU A 113 5.08 -3.14 -7.90
N ALA A 114 3.77 -3.42 -7.96
CA ALA A 114 2.76 -2.37 -8.12
C ALA A 114 2.71 -1.41 -6.92
N ALA A 115 2.67 -1.93 -5.70
CA ALA A 115 2.59 -1.13 -4.48
C ALA A 115 3.84 -0.25 -4.28
N CYS A 116 5.03 -0.82 -4.51
CA CYS A 116 6.30 -0.10 -4.39
C CYS A 116 6.49 0.93 -5.52
N THR A 117 6.11 0.59 -6.76
CA THR A 117 6.11 1.56 -7.87
C THR A 117 5.18 2.73 -7.59
N ALA A 118 3.98 2.48 -7.03
CA ALA A 118 3.07 3.55 -6.65
C ALA A 118 3.63 4.43 -5.53
N ALA A 119 4.32 3.85 -4.54
CA ALA A 119 4.98 4.58 -3.46
C ALA A 119 6.14 5.44 -4.00
N TRP A 120 7.00 4.85 -4.83
CA TRP A 120 8.08 5.57 -5.50
C TRP A 120 7.54 6.74 -6.35
N ALA A 121 6.54 6.49 -7.17
CA ALA A 121 5.96 7.51 -8.04
C ALA A 121 5.36 8.67 -7.23
N ARG A 122 4.66 8.39 -6.12
CA ARG A 122 4.15 9.44 -5.21
C ARG A 122 5.27 10.27 -4.59
N ALA A 123 6.38 9.64 -4.22
CA ALA A 123 7.54 10.36 -3.67
C ALA A 123 8.19 11.28 -4.70
N GLN A 124 8.10 10.96 -6.01
CA GLN A 124 8.58 11.80 -7.10
C GLN A 124 7.57 12.88 -7.53
N GLY A 125 6.32 12.80 -7.10
CA GLY A 125 5.26 13.75 -7.42
C GLY A 125 4.14 13.17 -8.27
N TYR A 126 3.28 14.05 -8.78
CA TYR A 126 2.07 13.61 -9.51
C TYR A 126 2.36 13.04 -10.91
N THR A 127 3.31 13.61 -11.64
CA THR A 127 3.58 13.21 -13.04
C THR A 127 3.94 11.73 -13.19
N PRO A 128 4.92 11.18 -12.44
CA PRO A 128 5.24 9.77 -12.51
C PRO A 128 4.07 8.85 -12.11
N LEU A 129 3.23 9.28 -11.16
CA LEU A 129 2.06 8.50 -10.76
C LEU A 129 0.99 8.46 -11.87
N ILE A 130 0.75 9.60 -12.54
CA ILE A 130 -0.18 9.70 -13.66
C ILE A 130 0.27 8.85 -14.84
N GLU A 131 1.55 8.89 -15.18
CA GLU A 131 2.12 8.11 -16.28
C GLU A 131 1.97 6.61 -16.08
N ARG A 132 2.09 6.13 -14.83
CA ARG A 132 2.02 4.70 -14.50
C ARG A 132 0.64 4.20 -14.08
N ARG A 133 -0.37 5.07 -14.00
CA ARG A 133 -1.68 4.75 -13.41
C ARG A 133 -2.35 3.51 -14.01
N GLU A 134 -2.31 3.38 -15.34
CA GLU A 134 -2.97 2.25 -16.02
C GLU A 134 -2.21 0.93 -15.79
N GLU A 135 -0.88 0.97 -15.81
CA GLU A 135 -0.03 -0.17 -15.47
C GLU A 135 -0.33 -0.64 -14.04
N LEU A 136 -0.38 0.29 -13.07
CA LEU A 136 -0.66 -0.01 -11.67
C LEU A 136 -2.06 -0.62 -11.49
N LYS A 137 -3.08 -0.05 -12.12
CA LYS A 137 -4.45 -0.59 -12.07
C LYS A 137 -4.52 -2.01 -12.60
N GLN A 138 -3.92 -2.28 -13.75
CA GLN A 138 -3.93 -3.60 -14.39
C GLN A 138 -3.20 -4.65 -13.54
N LYS A 139 -2.03 -4.33 -12.98
CA LYS A 139 -1.30 -5.22 -12.07
C LYS A 139 -2.10 -5.52 -10.81
N LEU A 140 -2.63 -4.50 -10.14
CA LEU A 140 -3.42 -4.67 -8.92
C LEU A 140 -4.73 -5.43 -9.18
N ALA A 141 -5.43 -5.17 -10.29
CA ALA A 141 -6.60 -5.93 -10.69
C ALA A 141 -6.26 -7.42 -10.86
N ARG A 142 -5.14 -7.73 -11.54
CA ARG A 142 -4.70 -9.12 -11.69
C ARG A 142 -4.34 -9.77 -10.36
N VAL A 143 -3.71 -9.05 -9.45
CA VAL A 143 -3.44 -9.56 -8.08
C VAL A 143 -4.74 -9.87 -7.33
N ALA A 144 -5.75 -9.00 -7.43
CA ALA A 144 -7.05 -9.22 -6.79
C ALA A 144 -7.76 -10.49 -7.32
N GLU A 145 -7.53 -10.86 -8.60
CA GLU A 145 -8.02 -12.12 -9.17
C GLU A 145 -7.22 -13.33 -8.67
N LEU A 146 -5.88 -13.24 -8.64
CA LEU A 146 -4.99 -14.37 -8.33
C LEU A 146 -4.92 -14.69 -6.84
N ALA A 147 -4.93 -13.66 -6.00
CA ALA A 147 -4.74 -13.77 -4.55
C ALA A 147 -5.50 -12.65 -3.83
N PRO A 148 -6.84 -12.71 -3.80
CA PRO A 148 -7.68 -11.63 -3.29
C PRO A 148 -7.44 -11.27 -1.82
N ASP A 149 -6.94 -12.22 -1.02
CA ASP A 149 -6.70 -12.03 0.42
C ASP A 149 -5.23 -11.68 0.74
N LEU A 150 -4.37 -11.59 -0.28
CA LEU A 150 -2.96 -11.25 -0.11
C LEU A 150 -2.81 -9.90 0.61
N ASP A 151 -1.97 -9.87 1.65
CA ASP A 151 -1.70 -8.67 2.46
C ASP A 151 -2.99 -7.96 2.94
N GLU A 152 -3.92 -8.74 3.50
CA GLU A 152 -5.23 -8.24 3.98
C GLU A 152 -6.02 -7.52 2.88
N ALA A 153 -6.24 -8.17 1.74
CA ALA A 153 -6.83 -7.60 0.54
C ALA A 153 -6.08 -6.37 0.03
N GLY A 154 -4.75 -6.45 0.04
CA GLY A 154 -3.84 -5.36 -0.27
C GLY A 154 -4.01 -4.77 -1.66
N ALA A 155 -4.38 -5.58 -2.65
CA ALA A 155 -4.62 -5.09 -4.00
C ALA A 155 -5.78 -4.08 -4.05
N GLU A 156 -6.88 -4.38 -3.38
CA GLU A 156 -8.02 -3.48 -3.26
C GLU A 156 -7.64 -2.20 -2.49
N ARG A 157 -6.89 -2.34 -1.40
CA ARG A 157 -6.40 -1.20 -0.62
C ARG A 157 -5.49 -0.29 -1.46
N GLU A 158 -4.57 -0.83 -2.27
CA GLU A 158 -3.69 -0.04 -3.13
C GLU A 158 -4.46 0.62 -4.29
N LEU A 159 -5.49 -0.04 -4.87
CA LEU A 159 -6.40 0.58 -5.84
C LEU A 159 -7.14 1.78 -5.21
N GLY A 160 -7.67 1.63 -4.00
CA GLY A 160 -8.29 2.73 -3.26
C GLY A 160 -7.34 3.92 -3.07
N LYS A 161 -6.10 3.67 -2.65
CA LYS A 161 -5.05 4.69 -2.54
C LYS A 161 -4.74 5.36 -3.88
N LEU A 162 -4.67 4.60 -4.96
CA LEU A 162 -4.37 5.12 -6.29
C LEU A 162 -5.47 6.06 -6.79
N TYR A 163 -6.74 5.63 -6.73
CA TYR A 163 -7.88 6.46 -7.13
C TYR A 163 -8.01 7.73 -6.27
N ALA A 164 -7.72 7.64 -4.97
CA ALA A 164 -7.72 8.81 -4.10
C ALA A 164 -6.51 9.74 -4.34
N ALA A 165 -5.36 9.24 -4.77
CA ALA A 165 -4.17 10.04 -4.98
C ALA A 165 -4.19 10.84 -6.29
N LEU A 166 -4.78 10.28 -7.34
CA LEU A 166 -4.82 10.92 -8.66
C LEU A 166 -5.71 12.17 -8.67
N PRO A 167 -5.35 13.21 -9.43
CA PRO A 167 -6.27 14.31 -9.71
C PRO A 167 -7.42 13.84 -10.61
N ALA A 168 -8.58 14.53 -10.55
CA ALA A 168 -9.78 14.14 -11.31
C ALA A 168 -9.53 14.06 -12.83
N TYR A 169 -8.78 15.02 -13.40
CA TYR A 169 -8.43 15.02 -14.83
C TYR A 169 -7.55 13.83 -15.26
N ALA A 170 -6.87 13.19 -14.30
CA ALA A 170 -6.01 12.02 -14.53
C ALA A 170 -6.68 10.71 -14.09
N GLY A 171 -7.99 10.72 -13.86
CA GLY A 171 -8.76 9.53 -13.48
C GLY A 171 -8.83 9.25 -11.98
N GLY A 172 -8.56 10.28 -11.15
CA GLY A 172 -8.85 10.24 -9.72
C GLY A 172 -10.36 10.25 -9.47
N ASP A 173 -10.82 9.40 -8.56
CA ASP A 173 -12.24 9.28 -8.21
C ASP A 173 -12.39 8.79 -6.76
N LEU A 174 -12.89 9.67 -5.89
CA LEU A 174 -13.08 9.34 -4.47
C LEU A 174 -14.20 8.30 -4.25
N ARG A 175 -15.17 8.18 -5.17
CA ARG A 175 -16.20 7.14 -5.07
C ARG A 175 -15.62 5.77 -5.41
N ALA A 176 -14.82 5.69 -6.48
CA ALA A 176 -14.09 4.48 -6.81
C ALA A 176 -13.10 4.10 -5.69
N ALA A 177 -12.38 5.08 -5.13
CA ALA A 177 -11.50 4.86 -3.99
C ALA A 177 -12.25 4.26 -2.78
N ARG A 178 -13.41 4.84 -2.42
CA ARG A 178 -14.28 4.32 -1.37
C ARG A 178 -14.69 2.88 -1.64
N ALA A 179 -15.18 2.59 -2.84
CA ALA A 179 -15.63 1.23 -3.21
C ALA A 179 -14.51 0.19 -3.07
N HIS A 180 -13.28 0.52 -3.44
CA HIS A 180 -12.13 -0.36 -3.27
C HIS A 180 -11.76 -0.58 -1.78
N PHE A 181 -11.79 0.44 -0.93
CA PHE A 181 -11.58 0.26 0.51
C PHE A 181 -12.69 -0.56 1.16
N GLU A 182 -13.95 -0.35 0.77
CA GLU A 182 -15.08 -1.14 1.24
C GLU A 182 -14.96 -2.61 0.79
N ALA A 183 -14.52 -2.86 -0.45
CA ALA A 183 -14.24 -4.22 -0.94
C ALA A 183 -13.11 -4.89 -0.14
N ALA A 184 -12.04 -4.17 0.19
CA ALA A 184 -10.97 -4.69 1.05
C ALA A 184 -11.49 -5.05 2.45
N LEU A 185 -12.30 -4.17 3.07
CA LEU A 185 -12.89 -4.40 4.39
C LEU A 185 -13.98 -5.48 4.39
N ALA A 186 -14.68 -5.69 3.28
CA ALA A 186 -15.63 -6.81 3.14
C ALA A 186 -14.90 -8.17 3.18
N ARG A 187 -13.67 -8.24 2.68
CA ARG A 187 -12.82 -9.44 2.76
C ARG A 187 -12.16 -9.61 4.11
N VAL A 188 -11.58 -8.54 4.63
CA VAL A 188 -10.85 -8.54 5.91
C VAL A 188 -11.39 -7.45 6.83
N PRO A 189 -12.55 -7.69 7.47
CA PRO A 189 -13.21 -6.67 8.31
C PRO A 189 -12.37 -6.19 9.50
N SER A 190 -11.39 -6.99 9.95
CA SER A 190 -10.50 -6.68 11.07
C SER A 190 -9.26 -5.88 10.66
N SER A 191 -9.06 -5.57 9.37
CA SER A 191 -7.86 -4.86 8.91
C SER A 191 -7.81 -3.43 9.41
N ALA A 192 -7.09 -3.19 10.52
CA ALA A 192 -6.83 -1.86 11.05
C ALA A 192 -6.06 -0.99 10.06
N ARG A 193 -5.08 -1.58 9.35
CA ARG A 193 -4.31 -0.90 8.31
C ARG A 193 -5.21 -0.33 7.22
N THR A 194 -6.14 -1.11 6.69
CA THR A 194 -7.09 -0.65 5.67
C THR A 194 -7.97 0.48 6.20
N ARG A 195 -8.46 0.37 7.42
CA ARG A 195 -9.30 1.41 8.06
C ARG A 195 -8.55 2.74 8.22
N ILE A 196 -7.32 2.71 8.72
CA ILE A 196 -6.49 3.90 8.89
C ILE A 196 -6.25 4.58 7.54
N VAL A 197 -5.86 3.80 6.52
CA VAL A 197 -5.61 4.34 5.18
C VAL A 197 -6.89 4.90 4.56
N PHE A 198 -8.05 4.25 4.75
CA PHE A 198 -9.35 4.73 4.27
C PHE A 198 -9.71 6.07 4.92
N ALA A 199 -9.59 6.19 6.23
CA ALA A 199 -9.83 7.43 6.96
C ALA A 199 -8.93 8.58 6.45
N ARG A 200 -7.62 8.35 6.38
CA ARG A 200 -6.63 9.35 5.96
C ARG A 200 -6.74 9.78 4.49
N THR A 201 -7.22 8.90 3.62
CA THR A 201 -7.31 9.19 2.18
C THR A 201 -8.69 9.72 1.81
N VAL A 202 -9.72 8.89 1.87
CA VAL A 202 -11.08 9.29 1.45
C VAL A 202 -11.72 10.18 2.50
N GLY A 203 -11.66 9.82 3.80
CA GLY A 203 -12.27 10.61 4.87
C GLY A 203 -11.81 12.06 4.84
N VAL A 204 -10.49 12.27 4.86
CA VAL A 204 -9.92 13.63 4.85
C VAL A 204 -10.18 14.36 3.53
N LYS A 205 -9.96 13.71 2.37
CA LYS A 205 -10.13 14.36 1.07
C LYS A 205 -11.59 14.71 0.74
N ALA A 206 -12.53 13.87 1.15
CA ALA A 206 -13.95 14.12 0.99
C ALA A 206 -14.53 15.03 2.07
N GLN A 207 -13.74 15.43 3.08
CA GLN A 207 -14.20 16.13 4.28
C GLN A 207 -15.35 15.37 4.99
N ASP A 208 -15.28 14.04 4.95
CA ASP A 208 -16.25 13.13 5.58
C ASP A 208 -15.76 12.75 6.97
N ARG A 209 -16.02 13.64 7.96
CA ARG A 209 -15.63 13.48 9.36
C ARG A 209 -16.21 12.19 9.94
N ALA A 210 -17.47 11.88 9.66
CA ALA A 210 -18.12 10.68 10.19
C ALA A 210 -17.44 9.39 9.70
N LEU A 211 -17.05 9.32 8.41
CA LEU A 211 -16.25 8.22 7.88
C LEU A 211 -14.91 8.11 8.60
N PHE A 212 -14.22 9.24 8.76
CA PHE A 212 -12.90 9.29 9.40
C PHE A 212 -12.97 8.74 10.82
N GLU A 213 -13.87 9.26 11.65
CA GLU A 213 -14.08 8.80 13.02
C GLU A 213 -14.44 7.32 13.09
N ALA A 214 -15.44 6.88 12.32
CA ALA A 214 -15.90 5.50 12.35
C ALA A 214 -14.78 4.49 12.01
N GLN A 215 -13.97 4.79 10.99
CA GLN A 215 -12.87 3.91 10.61
C GLN A 215 -11.76 3.88 11.66
N LEU A 216 -11.38 5.02 12.23
CA LEU A 216 -10.32 5.09 13.23
C LEU A 216 -10.76 4.54 14.59
N GLN A 217 -12.01 4.75 15.02
CA GLN A 217 -12.55 4.11 16.22
C GLN A 217 -12.48 2.59 16.12
N ALA A 218 -12.87 2.02 14.96
CA ALA A 218 -12.76 0.59 14.74
C ALA A 218 -11.30 0.10 14.70
N ALA A 219 -10.37 0.89 14.17
CA ALA A 219 -8.94 0.56 14.15
C ALA A 219 -8.27 0.68 15.53
N SER A 220 -8.74 1.58 16.39
CA SER A 220 -8.16 1.83 17.73
C SER A 220 -8.27 0.65 18.70
N SER A 221 -9.07 -0.37 18.34
CA SER A 221 -9.25 -1.62 19.09
C SER A 221 -8.47 -2.80 18.47
N ALA A 222 -7.58 -2.54 17.52
CA ALA A 222 -6.79 -3.58 16.88
C ALA A 222 -5.84 -4.28 17.85
N ALA A 223 -5.58 -5.57 17.60
CA ALA A 223 -4.59 -6.34 18.36
C ALA A 223 -3.14 -5.87 18.11
N ASP A 224 -2.88 -5.26 16.97
CA ASP A 224 -1.60 -4.60 16.68
C ASP A 224 -1.57 -3.23 17.38
N GLU A 225 -0.78 -3.16 18.47
CA GLU A 225 -0.67 -1.97 19.30
C GLU A 225 -0.16 -0.74 18.54
N SER A 226 0.71 -0.93 17.55
CA SER A 226 1.24 0.17 16.73
C SER A 226 0.13 0.79 15.88
N LEU A 227 -0.68 -0.03 15.21
CA LEU A 227 -1.82 0.44 14.42
C LEU A 227 -2.92 1.05 15.31
N ALA A 228 -3.15 0.46 16.49
CA ALA A 228 -4.10 1.02 17.45
C ALA A 228 -3.65 2.40 17.98
N SER A 229 -2.34 2.59 18.21
CA SER A 229 -1.78 3.89 18.61
C SER A 229 -1.90 4.92 17.49
N GLU A 230 -1.52 4.55 16.24
CA GLU A 230 -1.67 5.42 15.07
C GLU A 230 -3.12 5.89 14.89
N ALA A 231 -4.09 4.99 15.04
CA ALA A 231 -5.50 5.35 14.95
C ALA A 231 -5.94 6.36 16.02
N LYS A 232 -5.49 6.18 17.27
CA LYS A 232 -5.78 7.12 18.37
C LYS A 232 -5.12 8.47 18.17
N GLU A 233 -3.88 8.51 17.69
CA GLU A 233 -3.17 9.76 17.39
C GLU A 233 -3.85 10.55 16.28
N LEU A 234 -4.35 9.85 15.24
CA LEU A 234 -5.10 10.49 14.17
C LEU A 234 -6.44 11.06 14.64
N LEU A 235 -7.17 10.33 15.51
CA LEU A 235 -8.40 10.83 16.14
C LEU A 235 -8.12 12.07 16.99
N ALA A 236 -7.04 12.09 17.75
CA ALA A 236 -6.67 13.25 18.57
C ALA A 236 -6.36 14.52 17.74
N ARG A 237 -6.04 14.35 16.46
CA ARG A 237 -5.75 15.44 15.51
C ARG A 237 -6.90 15.76 14.56
N GLU A 238 -8.09 15.27 14.85
CA GLU A 238 -9.25 15.42 13.98
C GLU A 238 -9.59 16.91 13.69
N ASP A 239 -9.58 17.76 14.70
CA ASP A 239 -9.89 19.19 14.55
C ASP A 239 -8.84 19.93 13.70
N GLU A 240 -7.60 19.43 13.62
CA GLU A 240 -6.59 19.96 12.71
C GLU A 240 -6.94 19.66 11.24
N LEU A 241 -7.63 18.54 10.98
CA LEU A 241 -7.95 18.05 9.65
C LEU A 241 -9.29 18.56 9.11
N PHE A 242 -10.27 18.78 9.99
CA PHE A 242 -11.64 19.13 9.62
C PHE A 242 -12.08 20.51 10.15
N GLY A 243 -11.25 21.17 10.94
CA GLY A 243 -11.65 22.32 11.74
C GLY A 243 -12.44 21.91 13.00
N PRO A 244 -12.66 22.84 13.94
CA PRO A 244 -13.41 22.53 15.16
C PRO A 244 -14.82 22.05 14.81
N ALA A 245 -15.31 21.04 15.54
CA ALA A 245 -16.68 20.57 15.39
C ALA A 245 -17.62 21.74 15.63
N GLU A 246 -18.43 22.07 14.63
CA GLU A 246 -19.41 23.13 14.76
C GLU A 246 -20.37 22.74 15.89
N ALA A 247 -20.31 23.46 17.01
CA ALA A 247 -21.22 23.23 18.12
C ALA A 247 -22.64 23.35 17.53
N ALA A 248 -23.41 22.28 17.58
CA ALA A 248 -24.78 22.25 17.08
C ALA A 248 -25.51 23.47 17.68
N GLN A 249 -25.69 24.51 16.88
CA GLN A 249 -26.45 25.67 17.31
C GLN A 249 -27.87 25.18 17.63
N PRO A 250 -28.36 25.35 18.84
CA PRO A 250 -29.75 25.02 19.14
C PRO A 250 -30.62 25.82 18.18
N ILE A 251 -31.46 25.13 17.41
CA ILE A 251 -32.44 25.76 16.51
C ILE A 251 -33.18 26.80 17.34
N PRO A 252 -33.11 28.11 17.03
CA PRO A 252 -33.83 29.10 17.80
C PRO A 252 -35.31 28.77 17.74
N GLY A 253 -35.94 28.61 18.92
CA GLY A 253 -37.28 28.14 19.11
C GLY A 253 -38.27 28.85 18.19
N GLY A 254 -39.06 28.06 17.46
CA GLY A 254 -40.23 28.54 16.74
C GLY A 254 -41.23 29.18 17.73
N PRO A 255 -42.06 30.11 17.29
CA PRO A 255 -42.91 30.88 18.15
C PRO A 255 -43.93 30.01 18.90
N VAL A 256 -43.91 30.14 20.23
CA VAL A 256 -45.00 29.66 21.09
C VAL A 256 -46.24 30.45 20.70
N ARG A 257 -47.25 29.77 20.23
CA ARG A 257 -48.65 30.28 20.19
C ARG A 257 -49.49 29.47 21.18
#